data_06deec7f6f39aa2f5678229b90ed4637
#
_entry.id   06deec7f6f39aa2f5678229b90ed4637
#
_cell.length_a   1.000
_cell.length_b   1.000
_cell.length_c   1.000
_cell.angle_alpha   90.00
_cell.angle_beta   90.00
_cell.angle_gamma   90.00
#
_symmetry.space_group_name_H-M   'P 1'
#
loop_
_entity.id
_entity.type
_entity.pdbx_description
1 polymer ?
#
loop_
_entity_poly.entity_id
_entity_poly.type
_entity_poly.pdbx_seq_one_letter_code
_entity_poly.pdbx_strand_id
1 'polypeptide(L)'
;SVFRSGLIGVVGVFGIAWCTGTFFDQHTKVLADAFAGLAKDAPFVFCLATFCVSTVIFSPTVSTTIMIPLGLKFGLPPEFLVGTWACCYGDFIIPGGAQIGCTAFDRTGTTRLGTFVINHSYLRPGLVFVTCGTFIGWGISKLVF
;
A
#
# COMPACT_ATOMS: atom_id res chain seq x y z
N SER A 1 -30.12 -0.25 4.24
CA SER A 1 -29.95 0.09 5.67
C SER A 1 -28.48 0.10 6.02
N VAL A 2 -28.10 0.89 7.00
CA VAL A 2 -26.70 1.02 7.50
C VAL A 2 -26.09 -0.34 7.86
N PHE A 3 -26.88 -1.23 8.44
CA PHE A 3 -26.46 -2.59 8.77
C PHE A 3 -25.99 -3.40 7.54
N ARG A 4 -26.74 -3.35 6.44
CA ARG A 4 -26.37 -4.04 5.20
C ARG A 4 -25.07 -3.50 4.61
N SER A 5 -24.91 -2.17 4.59
CA SER A 5 -23.67 -1.54 4.12
C SER A 5 -22.47 -1.91 5.01
N GLY A 6 -22.67 -1.93 6.32
CA GLY A 6 -21.66 -2.39 7.27
C GLY A 6 -21.25 -3.84 7.04
N LEU A 7 -22.21 -4.73 6.83
CA LEU A 7 -21.94 -6.14 6.58
C LEU A 7 -21.15 -6.36 5.27
N ILE A 8 -21.54 -5.66 4.20
CA ILE A 8 -20.81 -5.70 2.92
C ILE A 8 -19.36 -5.21 3.12
N GLY A 9 -19.16 -4.12 3.87
CA GLY A 9 -17.83 -3.59 4.19
C GLY A 9 -16.99 -4.62 4.94
N VAL A 10 -17.53 -5.20 6.01
CA VAL A 10 -16.79 -6.19 6.83
C VAL A 10 -16.41 -7.43 6.02
N VAL A 11 -17.36 -8.01 5.28
CA VAL A 11 -17.09 -9.21 4.47
C VAL A 11 -16.08 -8.93 3.37
N GLY A 12 -16.23 -7.78 2.69
CA GLY A 12 -15.29 -7.37 1.63
C GLY A 12 -13.86 -7.14 2.15
N VAL A 13 -13.74 -6.36 3.24
CA VAL A 13 -12.43 -6.08 3.87
C VAL A 13 -11.76 -7.37 4.33
N PHE A 14 -12.49 -8.20 5.06
CA PHE A 14 -11.95 -9.44 5.62
C PHE A 14 -11.57 -10.44 4.53
N GLY A 15 -12.43 -10.63 3.52
CA GLY A 15 -12.17 -11.56 2.42
C GLY A 15 -10.95 -11.18 1.59
N ILE A 16 -10.82 -9.90 1.22
CA ILE A 16 -9.66 -9.40 0.48
C ILE A 16 -8.39 -9.51 1.33
N ALA A 17 -8.42 -9.08 2.58
CA ALA A 17 -7.27 -9.13 3.46
C ALA A 17 -6.78 -10.58 3.69
N TRP A 18 -7.69 -11.52 3.87
CA TRP A 18 -7.33 -12.92 4.06
C TRP A 18 -6.75 -13.55 2.80
N CYS A 19 -7.41 -13.37 1.65
CA CYS A 19 -6.93 -13.88 0.37
C CYS A 19 -5.51 -13.37 0.07
N THR A 20 -5.31 -12.07 0.24
CA THR A 20 -4.03 -11.41 -0.02
C THR A 20 -2.95 -11.86 0.96
N GLY A 21 -3.25 -11.89 2.26
CA GLY A 21 -2.33 -12.37 3.28
C GLY A 21 -1.85 -13.79 2.99
N THR A 22 -2.77 -14.70 2.71
CA THR A 22 -2.45 -16.11 2.37
C THR A 22 -1.55 -16.21 1.14
N PHE A 23 -1.84 -15.44 0.10
CA PHE A 23 -1.01 -15.41 -1.11
C PHE A 23 0.42 -14.94 -0.81
N PHE A 24 0.57 -13.84 -0.07
CA PHE A 24 1.89 -13.28 0.22
C PHE A 24 2.69 -14.14 1.19
N ASP A 25 2.07 -14.76 2.19
CA ASP A 25 2.74 -15.70 3.09
C ASP A 25 3.39 -16.85 2.32
N GLN A 26 2.72 -17.35 1.29
CA GLN A 26 3.24 -18.43 0.43
C GLN A 26 4.32 -17.96 -0.56
N HIS A 27 4.32 -16.69 -0.97
CA HIS A 27 5.18 -16.18 -2.04
C HIS A 27 6.25 -15.19 -1.57
N THR A 28 6.35 -14.92 -0.26
CA THR A 28 7.32 -13.97 0.33
C THR A 28 8.76 -14.24 -0.14
N LYS A 29 9.16 -15.52 -0.22
CA LYS A 29 10.52 -15.90 -0.63
C LYS A 29 10.79 -15.57 -2.11
N VAL A 30 9.85 -15.89 -2.98
CA VAL A 30 9.95 -15.61 -4.43
C VAL A 30 10.02 -14.10 -4.68
N LEU A 31 9.22 -13.33 -3.96
CA LEU A 31 9.25 -11.86 -4.04
C LEU A 31 10.57 -11.30 -3.52
N ALA A 32 11.07 -11.83 -2.40
CA ALA A 32 12.36 -11.44 -1.86
C ALA A 32 13.50 -11.66 -2.87
N ASP A 33 13.56 -12.83 -3.47
CA ASP A 33 14.60 -13.17 -4.44
C ASP A 33 14.50 -12.31 -5.72
N ALA A 34 13.28 -11.99 -6.17
CA ALA A 34 13.06 -11.13 -7.33
C ALA A 34 13.53 -9.68 -7.11
N PHE A 35 13.41 -9.17 -5.88
CA PHE A 35 13.77 -7.77 -5.56
C PHE A 35 15.19 -7.60 -5.03
N ALA A 36 15.89 -8.67 -4.66
CA ALA A 36 17.23 -8.62 -4.04
C ALA A 36 18.28 -7.90 -4.89
N GLY A 37 18.22 -8.05 -6.22
CA GLY A 37 19.15 -7.40 -7.13
C GLY A 37 18.86 -5.92 -7.38
N LEU A 38 17.58 -5.52 -7.30
CA LEU A 38 17.13 -4.16 -7.66
C LEU A 38 17.35 -3.13 -6.53
N ALA A 39 17.36 -3.56 -5.29
CA ALA A 39 17.39 -2.66 -4.14
C ALA A 39 18.78 -2.05 -3.86
N LYS A 40 19.86 -2.76 -4.19
CA LYS A 40 21.23 -2.33 -3.87
C LYS A 40 21.69 -1.11 -4.67
N ASP A 41 21.37 -1.07 -5.96
CA ASP A 41 21.90 -0.07 -6.88
C ASP A 41 21.01 1.18 -6.99
N ALA A 42 19.74 1.08 -6.58
CA ALA A 42 18.80 2.18 -6.67
C ALA A 42 17.72 2.10 -5.56
N PRO A 43 17.93 2.72 -4.39
CA PRO A 43 17.00 2.67 -3.26
C PRO A 43 15.56 3.08 -3.60
N PHE A 44 15.37 4.05 -4.49
CA PHE A 44 14.03 4.46 -4.93
C PHE A 44 13.33 3.41 -5.81
N VAL A 45 14.07 2.51 -6.46
CA VAL A 45 13.47 1.35 -7.15
C VAL A 45 12.84 0.41 -6.13
N PHE A 46 13.44 0.26 -4.94
CA PHE A 46 12.81 -0.47 -3.84
C PHE A 46 11.51 0.19 -3.38
N CYS A 47 11.45 1.53 -3.29
CA CYS A 47 10.21 2.25 -2.98
C CYS A 47 9.13 2.00 -4.04
N LEU A 48 9.49 2.04 -5.33
CA LEU A 48 8.56 1.75 -6.43
C LEU A 48 8.07 0.29 -6.36
N ALA A 49 8.98 -0.66 -6.13
CA ALA A 49 8.62 -2.06 -5.95
C ALA A 49 7.68 -2.26 -4.75
N THR A 50 7.98 -1.62 -3.62
CA THR A 50 7.11 -1.62 -2.42
C THR A 50 5.72 -1.06 -2.74
N PHE A 51 5.66 0.04 -3.48
CA PHE A 51 4.40 0.63 -3.92
C PHE A 51 3.59 -0.34 -4.80
N CYS A 52 4.23 -0.98 -5.79
CA CYS A 52 3.58 -1.97 -6.64
C CYS A 52 3.07 -3.17 -5.83
N VAL A 53 3.88 -3.68 -4.90
CA VAL A 53 3.49 -4.77 -4.00
C VAL A 53 2.32 -4.36 -3.13
N SER A 54 2.36 -3.16 -2.54
CA SER A 54 1.28 -2.66 -1.68
C SER A 54 -0.04 -2.45 -2.41
N THR A 55 0.01 -2.18 -3.72
CA THR A 55 -1.19 -2.09 -4.58
C THR A 55 -1.96 -3.41 -4.64
N VAL A 56 -1.25 -4.53 -4.57
CA VAL A 56 -1.85 -5.88 -4.66
C VAL A 56 -2.22 -6.43 -3.28
N ILE A 57 -1.46 -6.06 -2.24
CA ILE A 57 -1.68 -6.56 -0.86
C ILE A 57 -2.95 -5.97 -0.22
N PHE A 58 -3.41 -4.79 -0.63
CA PHE A 58 -4.56 -4.07 -0.06
C PHE A 58 -4.46 -3.80 1.45
N SER A 59 -3.25 -3.84 2.03
CA SER A 59 -3.01 -3.60 3.45
C SER A 59 -1.64 -2.95 3.67
N PRO A 60 -1.60 -1.68 4.08
CA PRO A 60 -0.33 -1.01 4.41
C PRO A 60 0.44 -1.72 5.53
N THR A 61 -0.28 -2.26 6.51
CA THR A 61 0.34 -3.00 7.62
C THR A 61 1.06 -4.25 7.14
N VAL A 62 0.41 -5.06 6.30
CA VAL A 62 1.01 -6.27 5.74
C VAL A 62 2.18 -5.90 4.83
N SER A 63 2.02 -4.89 3.98
CA SER A 63 3.10 -4.38 3.12
C SER A 63 4.32 -3.97 3.94
N THR A 64 4.11 -3.21 5.01
CA THR A 64 5.17 -2.78 5.93
C THR A 64 5.87 -3.98 6.58
N THR A 65 5.09 -4.93 7.09
CA THR A 65 5.63 -6.13 7.79
C THR A 65 6.51 -6.98 6.88
N ILE A 66 6.23 -7.00 5.58
CA ILE A 66 7.01 -7.76 4.59
C ILE A 66 8.18 -6.93 4.06
N MET A 67 7.91 -5.71 3.61
CA MET A 67 8.88 -4.94 2.84
C MET A 67 9.95 -4.27 3.71
N ILE A 68 9.64 -3.84 4.93
CA ILE A 68 10.66 -3.22 5.79
C ILE A 68 11.76 -4.20 6.19
N PRO A 69 11.46 -5.41 6.73
CA PRO A 69 12.51 -6.40 6.99
C PRO A 69 13.29 -6.82 5.74
N LEU A 70 12.62 -6.84 4.59
CA LEU A 70 13.25 -7.15 3.32
C LEU A 70 14.25 -6.06 2.90
N GLY A 71 13.87 -4.79 3.02
CA GLY A 71 14.75 -3.67 2.76
C GLY A 71 16.00 -3.68 3.66
N LEU A 72 15.83 -4.00 4.95
CA LEU A 72 16.95 -4.16 5.88
C LEU A 72 17.89 -5.31 5.46
N LYS A 73 17.35 -6.43 4.99
CA LYS A 73 18.15 -7.55 4.47
C LYS A 73 18.93 -7.18 3.21
N PHE A 74 18.43 -6.26 2.42
CA PHE A 74 19.12 -5.71 1.24
C PHE A 74 20.18 -4.66 1.59
N GLY A 75 20.31 -4.31 2.88
CA GLY A 75 21.28 -3.33 3.35
C GLY A 75 20.83 -1.89 3.15
N LEU A 76 19.53 -1.65 2.95
CA LEU A 76 19.01 -0.28 2.93
C LEU A 76 19.03 0.31 4.33
N PRO A 77 19.44 1.59 4.48
CA PRO A 77 19.49 2.25 5.78
C PRO A 77 18.11 2.30 6.44
N PRO A 78 18.01 2.03 7.76
CA PRO A 78 16.73 2.08 8.48
C PRO A 78 16.03 3.44 8.35
N GLU A 79 16.79 4.52 8.41
CA GLU A 79 16.28 5.89 8.25
C GLU A 79 15.65 6.12 6.86
N PHE A 80 16.21 5.52 5.81
CA PHE A 80 15.63 5.56 4.46
C PHE A 80 14.29 4.82 4.43
N LEU A 81 14.23 3.63 5.01
CA LEU A 81 13.01 2.81 5.02
C LEU A 81 11.88 3.47 5.81
N VAL A 82 12.21 4.07 6.96
CA VAL A 82 11.24 4.83 7.77
C VAL A 82 10.79 6.08 7.03
N GLY A 83 11.73 6.85 6.47
CA GLY A 83 11.43 8.06 5.72
C GLY A 83 10.55 7.82 4.50
N THR A 84 10.77 6.71 3.80
CA THR A 84 10.00 6.37 2.58
C THR A 84 8.79 5.46 2.84
N TRP A 85 8.38 5.29 4.10
CA TRP A 85 7.30 4.39 4.49
C TRP A 85 5.96 4.65 3.77
N ALA A 86 5.71 5.88 3.30
CA ALA A 86 4.52 6.22 2.55
C ALA A 86 4.34 5.36 1.27
N CYS A 87 5.42 4.80 0.71
CA CYS A 87 5.33 3.89 -0.44
C CYS A 87 4.60 2.56 -0.13
N CYS A 88 4.42 2.21 1.16
CA CYS A 88 3.61 1.06 1.57
C CYS A 88 2.10 1.28 1.43
N TYR A 89 1.65 2.48 1.03
CA TYR A 89 0.24 2.85 0.89
C TYR A 89 -0.22 2.86 -0.57
N GLY A 90 0.09 1.82 -1.34
CA GLY A 90 -0.41 1.65 -2.72
C GLY A 90 -1.83 1.07 -2.83
N ASP A 91 -2.45 0.71 -1.72
CA ASP A 91 -3.74 0.04 -1.61
C ASP A 91 -4.95 0.84 -2.15
N PHE A 92 -4.73 2.10 -2.54
CA PHE A 92 -5.76 2.93 -3.17
C PHE A 92 -5.81 2.78 -4.70
N ILE A 93 -4.78 2.26 -5.35
CA ILE A 93 -4.74 2.12 -6.83
C ILE A 93 -5.89 1.21 -7.29
N ILE A 94 -6.02 0.06 -6.64
CA ILE A 94 -7.18 -0.80 -6.78
C ILE A 94 -7.97 -0.62 -5.49
N PRO A 95 -9.22 -0.09 -5.54
CA PRO A 95 -9.98 0.18 -4.35
C PRO A 95 -10.10 -1.04 -3.45
N GLY A 96 -9.45 -0.98 -2.31
CA GLY A 96 -9.43 -2.02 -1.29
C GLY A 96 -10.58 -1.89 -0.30
N GLY A 97 -10.47 -2.62 0.81
CA GLY A 97 -11.52 -2.66 1.81
C GLY A 97 -11.87 -1.31 2.43
N ALA A 98 -10.89 -0.46 2.69
CA ALA A 98 -11.11 0.86 3.26
C ALA A 98 -11.91 1.76 2.31
N GLN A 99 -11.55 1.80 1.03
CA GLN A 99 -12.22 2.61 0.01
C GLN A 99 -13.65 2.11 -0.26
N ILE A 100 -13.84 0.79 -0.32
CA ILE A 100 -15.16 0.16 -0.45
C ILE A 100 -16.03 0.50 0.77
N GLY A 101 -15.45 0.41 1.98
CA GLY A 101 -16.15 0.79 3.21
C GLY A 101 -16.58 2.25 3.21
N CYS A 102 -15.65 3.18 2.90
CA CYS A 102 -15.96 4.61 2.81
C CYS A 102 -17.09 4.88 1.80
N THR A 103 -17.05 4.26 0.61
CA THR A 103 -18.11 4.43 -0.40
C THR A 103 -19.45 3.85 0.06
N ALA A 104 -19.45 2.72 0.78
CA ALA A 104 -20.66 2.10 1.30
C ALA A 104 -21.38 2.96 2.37
N PHE A 105 -20.61 3.78 3.12
CA PHE A 105 -21.14 4.69 4.13
C PHE A 105 -21.36 6.12 3.63
N ASP A 106 -20.90 6.47 2.44
CA ASP A 106 -21.12 7.80 1.86
C ASP A 106 -22.60 8.00 1.50
N ARG A 107 -23.27 8.87 2.26
CA ARG A 107 -24.68 9.25 2.04
C ARG A 107 -24.83 10.37 1.02
N THR A 108 -23.75 11.06 0.70
CA THR A 108 -23.79 12.21 -0.23
C THR A 108 -23.66 11.76 -1.68
N GLY A 109 -23.19 10.53 -1.92
CA GLY A 109 -22.94 10.00 -3.26
C GLY A 109 -21.79 10.69 -4.00
N THR A 110 -20.94 11.45 -3.28
CA THR A 110 -19.79 12.14 -3.84
C THR A 110 -18.61 11.21 -4.08
N THR A 111 -18.54 10.12 -3.32
CA THR A 111 -17.48 9.11 -3.45
C THR A 111 -17.83 8.12 -4.55
N ARG A 112 -16.93 7.95 -5.52
CA ARG A 112 -17.15 7.08 -6.67
C ARG A 112 -16.06 6.03 -6.75
N LEU A 113 -16.44 4.77 -6.93
CA LEU A 113 -15.51 3.70 -7.31
C LEU A 113 -15.31 3.63 -8.83
N GLY A 114 -16.15 4.36 -9.59
CA GLY A 114 -16.06 4.42 -11.05
C GLY A 114 -16.51 3.13 -11.74
N THR A 115 -16.51 3.16 -13.07
CA THR A 115 -16.80 2.00 -13.92
C THR A 115 -15.56 1.12 -14.11
N PHE A 116 -14.39 1.70 -13.95
CA PHE A 116 -13.09 1.03 -14.05
C PHE A 116 -12.29 1.25 -12.77
N VAL A 117 -11.41 0.31 -12.46
CA VAL A 117 -10.51 0.34 -11.30
C VAL A 117 -9.75 1.66 -11.14
N ILE A 118 -9.35 2.29 -12.25
CA ILE A 118 -8.54 3.52 -12.26
C ILE A 118 -9.39 4.79 -12.15
N ASN A 119 -10.70 4.73 -12.35
CA ASN A 119 -11.58 5.91 -12.33
C ASN A 119 -12.37 6.01 -11.02
N HIS A 120 -11.68 6.27 -9.92
CA HIS A 120 -12.30 6.42 -8.60
C HIS A 120 -11.78 7.65 -7.86
N SER A 121 -12.53 8.11 -6.87
CA SER A 121 -12.25 9.35 -6.13
C SER A 121 -10.94 9.35 -5.35
N TYR A 122 -10.40 8.18 -5.01
CA TYR A 122 -9.19 8.02 -4.18
C TYR A 122 -7.89 8.06 -4.98
N LEU A 123 -7.94 7.91 -6.32
CA LEU A 123 -6.72 7.79 -7.14
C LEU A 123 -5.82 9.02 -7.04
N ARG A 124 -6.39 10.19 -7.34
CA ARG A 124 -5.60 11.45 -7.35
C ARG A 124 -5.05 11.81 -5.98
N PRO A 125 -5.89 11.89 -4.91
CA PRO A 125 -5.36 12.20 -3.57
C PRO A 125 -4.39 11.15 -3.06
N GLY A 126 -4.60 9.87 -3.36
CA GLY A 126 -3.67 8.80 -2.99
C GLY A 126 -2.31 8.93 -3.67
N LEU A 127 -2.27 9.21 -4.98
CA LEU A 127 -1.01 9.45 -5.70
C LEU A 127 -0.25 10.66 -5.12
N VAL A 128 -0.94 11.76 -4.85
CA VAL A 128 -0.33 12.93 -4.23
C VAL A 128 0.20 12.59 -2.84
N PHE A 129 -0.59 11.90 -2.02
CA PHE A 129 -0.20 11.49 -0.67
C PHE A 129 1.05 10.63 -0.68
N VAL A 130 1.09 9.56 -1.48
CA VAL A 130 2.23 8.63 -1.52
C VAL A 130 3.47 9.32 -2.07
N THR A 131 3.33 10.08 -3.16
CA THR A 131 4.48 10.76 -3.76
C THR A 131 5.06 11.82 -2.82
N CYS A 132 4.22 12.75 -2.35
CA CYS A 132 4.68 13.80 -1.43
C CYS A 132 5.17 13.20 -0.10
N GLY A 133 4.45 12.24 0.46
CA GLY A 133 4.81 11.59 1.72
C GLY A 133 6.17 10.87 1.63
N THR A 134 6.44 10.18 0.52
CA THR A 134 7.71 9.50 0.31
C THR A 134 8.87 10.49 0.20
N PHE A 135 8.74 11.55 -0.60
CA PHE A 135 9.84 12.51 -0.77
C PHE A 135 10.04 13.41 0.45
N ILE A 136 8.97 13.87 1.09
CA ILE A 136 9.05 14.67 2.31
C ILE A 136 9.63 13.83 3.45
N GLY A 137 9.14 12.60 3.64
CA GLY A 137 9.63 11.70 4.68
C GLY A 137 11.10 11.34 4.46
N TRP A 138 11.51 11.08 3.22
CA TRP A 138 12.93 10.91 2.87
C TRP A 138 13.75 12.17 3.19
N GLY A 139 13.28 13.35 2.82
CA GLY A 139 13.94 14.62 3.13
C GLY A 139 14.12 14.83 4.63
N ILE A 140 13.07 14.58 5.42
CA ILE A 140 13.13 14.66 6.89
C ILE A 140 14.12 13.64 7.45
N SER A 141 14.12 12.40 6.96
CA SER A 141 15.07 11.38 7.43
C SER A 141 16.53 11.79 7.21
N LYS A 142 16.83 12.49 6.12
CA LYS A 142 18.17 13.04 5.84
C LYS A 142 18.57 14.23 6.71
N LEU A 143 17.59 14.91 7.31
CA LEU A 143 17.86 16.05 8.20
C LEU A 143 18.03 15.61 9.66
N VAL A 144 17.42 14.49 10.03
CA VAL A 144 17.40 14.01 11.43
C VAL A 144 18.52 12.99 11.69
N PHE A 145 18.86 12.18 10.69
CA PHE A 145 19.88 11.12 10.77
C PHE A 145 21.01 11.34 9.78
#